data_a8acbdac73f8a017d72635bc1e019ea3
#
_entry.id   a8acbdac73f8a017d72635bc1e019ea3
#
_cell.length_a   1.000
_cell.length_b   1.000
_cell.length_c   1.000
_cell.angle_alpha   90.00
_cell.angle_beta   90.00
_cell.angle_gamma   90.00
#
_symmetry.space_group_name_H-M   'P 1'
#
loop_
_entity.id
_entity.type
_entity.pdbx_description
1 polymer ?
#
loop_
_entity_poly.entity_id
_entity_poly.type
_entity_poly.pdbx_seq_one_letter_code
_entity_poly.pdbx_strand_id
1 'polypeptide(L)'
;MPYRRTENVARRLAARHDAIIAAARQIAGEGGMAAVQIASVAARAGVAAGTVYRYFPAKTDLIATLLEEIAEDEIGALRRAAGGAPGPLSALSAAIMTFAARALRERRLAFAAIAEPVDAELDAARLAFRRSLAAEFGARITAAIAEGRLPEQDAGMAAAALTGLLIEGLIGPLAPDASGREREVVQSLTLTALRALGVADARARGLVVQTVMPADVRAP
;
A
#
# COMPACT_ATOMS: atom_id res chain seq x y z
N MET A 1 -2.42 17.76 -40.63
CA MET A 1 -2.81 16.67 -39.69
C MET A 1 -1.62 16.17 -38.84
N PRO A 2 -0.77 17.01 -38.24
CA PRO A 2 0.33 16.55 -37.36
C PRO A 2 -0.12 16.14 -35.94
N TYR A 3 -1.20 16.75 -35.40
CA TYR A 3 -1.65 16.56 -34.02
C TYR A 3 -2.03 15.12 -33.65
N ARG A 4 -2.84 14.42 -34.46
CA ARG A 4 -3.24 13.00 -34.24
C ARG A 4 -2.06 12.00 -34.24
N ARG A 5 -1.00 12.31 -34.99
CA ARG A 5 0.20 11.44 -35.05
C ARG A 5 1.00 11.53 -33.74
N THR A 6 1.07 12.72 -33.15
CA THR A 6 1.76 12.98 -31.89
C THR A 6 1.03 12.30 -30.71
N GLU A 7 -0.32 12.37 -30.67
CA GLU A 7 -1.12 11.69 -29.64
C GLU A 7 -0.99 10.16 -29.70
N ASN A 8 -0.97 9.58 -30.90
CA ASN A 8 -0.77 8.14 -31.05
C ASN A 8 0.62 7.68 -30.60
N VAL A 9 1.65 8.50 -30.83
CA VAL A 9 3.01 8.22 -30.36
C VAL A 9 3.07 8.32 -28.84
N ALA A 10 2.52 9.37 -28.25
CA ALA A 10 2.47 9.55 -26.80
C ALA A 10 1.74 8.39 -26.11
N ARG A 11 0.57 7.97 -26.62
CA ARG A 11 -0.17 6.81 -26.11
C ARG A 11 0.62 5.50 -26.18
N ARG A 12 1.36 5.27 -27.27
CA ARG A 12 2.21 4.08 -27.41
C ARG A 12 3.39 4.09 -26.43
N LEU A 13 3.95 5.27 -26.17
CA LEU A 13 5.04 5.43 -25.19
C LEU A 13 4.53 5.17 -23.77
N ALA A 14 3.38 5.75 -23.39
CA ALA A 14 2.73 5.50 -22.11
C ALA A 14 2.39 4.00 -21.93
N ALA A 15 1.72 3.40 -22.89
CA ALA A 15 1.36 1.97 -22.81
C ALA A 15 2.58 1.05 -22.68
N ARG A 16 3.73 1.41 -23.24
CA ARG A 16 4.97 0.64 -23.04
C ARG A 16 5.59 0.86 -21.67
N HIS A 17 5.57 2.08 -21.16
CA HIS A 17 5.98 2.39 -19.79
C HIS A 17 5.15 1.55 -18.80
N ASP A 18 3.83 1.61 -18.92
CA ASP A 18 2.91 0.89 -18.05
C ASP A 18 3.10 -0.63 -18.12
N ALA A 19 3.36 -1.17 -19.32
CA ALA A 19 3.67 -2.60 -19.50
C ALA A 19 4.98 -3.01 -18.80
N ILE A 20 6.01 -2.16 -18.82
CA ILE A 20 7.28 -2.41 -18.13
C ILE A 20 7.08 -2.40 -16.60
N ILE A 21 6.37 -1.40 -16.08
CA ILE A 21 6.08 -1.31 -14.64
C ILE A 21 5.17 -2.46 -14.19
N ALA A 22 4.13 -2.82 -14.95
CA ALA A 22 3.28 -3.97 -14.65
C ALA A 22 4.08 -5.29 -14.59
N ALA A 23 5.03 -5.49 -15.51
CA ALA A 23 5.93 -6.64 -15.50
C ALA A 23 6.85 -6.64 -14.26
N ALA A 24 7.41 -5.48 -13.92
CA ALA A 24 8.24 -5.32 -12.72
C ALA A 24 7.45 -5.61 -11.44
N ARG A 25 6.20 -5.12 -11.34
CA ARG A 25 5.27 -5.37 -10.22
C ARG A 25 4.99 -6.87 -10.04
N GLN A 26 4.71 -7.59 -11.14
CA GLN A 26 4.49 -9.04 -11.09
C GLN A 26 5.73 -9.78 -10.58
N ILE A 27 6.92 -9.44 -11.10
CA ILE A 27 8.18 -10.05 -10.66
C ILE A 27 8.45 -9.76 -9.17
N ALA A 28 8.20 -8.53 -8.71
CA ALA A 28 8.34 -8.18 -7.30
C ALA A 28 7.36 -8.95 -6.42
N GLY A 29 6.13 -9.18 -6.87
CA GLY A 29 5.13 -10.00 -6.19
C GLY A 29 5.50 -11.49 -6.10
N GLU A 30 6.24 -12.01 -7.07
CA GLU A 30 6.70 -13.41 -7.11
C GLU A 30 7.99 -13.62 -6.30
N GLY A 31 9.00 -12.77 -6.51
CA GLY A 31 10.37 -12.97 -6.03
C GLY A 31 10.96 -11.86 -5.16
N GLY A 32 10.21 -10.78 -4.88
CA GLY A 32 10.69 -9.60 -4.16
C GLY A 32 11.45 -8.60 -5.06
N MET A 33 11.93 -7.51 -4.47
CA MET A 33 12.66 -6.47 -5.22
C MET A 33 13.98 -6.98 -5.80
N ALA A 34 14.63 -7.93 -5.14
CA ALA A 34 15.85 -8.55 -5.64
C ALA A 34 15.65 -9.28 -6.99
N ALA A 35 14.46 -9.81 -7.24
CA ALA A 35 14.12 -10.50 -8.50
C ALA A 35 13.85 -9.52 -9.67
N VAL A 36 13.62 -8.23 -9.40
CA VAL A 36 13.39 -7.21 -10.42
C VAL A 36 14.71 -6.91 -11.12
N GLN A 37 14.97 -7.60 -12.22
CA GLN A 37 16.15 -7.43 -13.07
C GLN A 37 15.71 -6.97 -14.46
N ILE A 38 16.48 -6.07 -15.09
CA ILE A 38 16.12 -5.48 -16.41
C ILE A 38 15.82 -6.57 -17.45
N ALA A 39 16.62 -7.64 -17.50
CA ALA A 39 16.40 -8.73 -18.45
C ALA A 39 15.08 -9.49 -18.19
N SER A 40 14.77 -9.77 -16.92
CA SER A 40 13.52 -10.44 -16.53
C SER A 40 12.30 -9.58 -16.84
N VAL A 41 12.39 -8.28 -16.54
CA VAL A 41 11.31 -7.31 -16.81
C VAL A 41 11.09 -7.17 -18.32
N ALA A 42 12.16 -7.04 -19.11
CA ALA A 42 12.08 -6.94 -20.55
C ALA A 42 11.41 -8.17 -21.18
N ALA A 43 11.82 -9.38 -20.74
CA ALA A 43 11.23 -10.63 -21.20
C ALA A 43 9.73 -10.71 -20.86
N ARG A 44 9.35 -10.36 -19.62
CA ARG A 44 7.95 -10.36 -19.14
C ARG A 44 7.09 -9.31 -19.85
N ALA A 45 7.62 -8.12 -20.11
CA ALA A 45 6.94 -7.04 -20.81
C ALA A 45 6.89 -7.23 -22.34
N GLY A 46 7.55 -8.27 -22.88
CA GLY A 46 7.62 -8.52 -24.33
C GLY A 46 8.40 -7.46 -25.11
N VAL A 47 9.44 -6.86 -24.49
CA VAL A 47 10.27 -5.84 -25.12
C VAL A 47 11.75 -6.20 -25.06
N ALA A 48 12.58 -5.56 -25.90
CA ALA A 48 14.04 -5.71 -25.78
C ALA A 48 14.56 -4.98 -24.54
N ALA A 49 15.63 -5.48 -23.91
CA ALA A 49 16.29 -4.85 -22.76
C ALA A 49 16.69 -3.39 -23.03
N GLY A 50 17.19 -3.08 -24.23
CA GLY A 50 17.48 -1.70 -24.66
C GLY A 50 16.24 -0.79 -24.69
N THR A 51 15.04 -1.36 -24.82
CA THR A 51 13.81 -0.59 -24.69
C THR A 51 13.57 -0.20 -23.24
N VAL A 52 13.80 -1.10 -22.29
CA VAL A 52 13.68 -0.80 -20.84
C VAL A 52 14.66 0.29 -20.45
N TYR A 53 15.93 0.20 -20.85
CA TYR A 53 16.94 1.22 -20.57
C TYR A 53 16.61 2.61 -21.14
N ARG A 54 15.81 2.69 -22.19
CA ARG A 54 15.36 3.98 -22.74
C ARG A 54 14.35 4.68 -21.84
N TYR A 55 13.56 3.93 -21.06
CA TYR A 55 12.59 4.47 -20.08
C TYR A 55 13.22 4.65 -18.70
N PHE A 56 14.08 3.72 -18.32
CA PHE A 56 14.71 3.63 -17.00
C PHE A 56 16.21 3.43 -17.20
N PRO A 57 17.02 4.54 -17.20
CA PRO A 57 18.47 4.47 -17.45
C PRO A 57 19.22 3.54 -16.51
N ALA A 58 18.73 3.38 -15.25
CA ALA A 58 19.27 2.44 -14.30
C ALA A 58 18.17 1.51 -13.74
N LYS A 59 18.59 0.37 -13.18
CA LYS A 59 17.69 -0.54 -12.46
C LYS A 59 17.04 0.15 -11.27
N THR A 60 17.77 1.01 -10.58
CA THR A 60 17.30 1.81 -9.45
C THR A 60 16.16 2.74 -9.83
N ASP A 61 16.21 3.37 -11.02
CA ASP A 61 15.13 4.22 -11.54
C ASP A 61 13.84 3.41 -11.75
N LEU A 62 13.98 2.21 -12.32
CA LEU A 62 12.83 1.32 -12.52
C LEU A 62 12.19 0.92 -11.18
N ILE A 63 13.00 0.56 -10.18
CA ILE A 63 12.50 0.14 -8.88
C ILE A 63 11.92 1.34 -8.10
N ALA A 64 12.55 2.52 -8.17
CA ALA A 64 12.01 3.72 -7.54
C ALA A 64 10.64 4.08 -8.10
N THR A 65 10.49 4.11 -9.41
CA THR A 65 9.18 4.34 -10.06
C THR A 65 8.15 3.28 -9.69
N LEU A 66 8.55 2.00 -9.64
CA LEU A 66 7.66 0.92 -9.18
C LEU A 66 7.18 1.15 -7.74
N LEU A 67 8.08 1.56 -6.83
CA LEU A 67 7.72 1.86 -5.44
C LEU A 67 6.78 3.05 -5.33
N GLU A 68 6.99 4.10 -6.13
CA GLU A 68 6.12 5.27 -6.21
C GLU A 68 4.72 4.89 -6.68
N GLU A 69 4.59 4.12 -7.77
CA GLU A 69 3.29 3.67 -8.27
C GLU A 69 2.55 2.75 -7.28
N ILE A 70 3.27 1.84 -6.60
CA ILE A 70 2.67 1.00 -5.55
C ILE A 70 2.16 1.88 -4.41
N ALA A 71 2.93 2.89 -3.99
CA ALA A 71 2.54 3.82 -2.94
C ALA A 71 1.29 4.64 -3.33
N GLU A 72 1.26 5.19 -4.54
CA GLU A 72 0.13 5.95 -5.05
C GLU A 72 -1.15 5.12 -5.12
N ASP A 73 -1.07 3.89 -5.64
CA ASP A 73 -2.17 2.94 -5.68
C ASP A 73 -2.74 2.64 -4.29
N GLU A 74 -1.84 2.40 -3.32
CA GLU A 74 -2.23 2.08 -1.95
C GLU A 74 -2.89 3.27 -1.27
N ILE A 75 -2.24 4.44 -1.30
CA ILE A 75 -2.80 5.67 -0.71
C ILE A 75 -4.13 6.04 -1.38
N GLY A 76 -4.24 5.89 -2.68
CA GLY A 76 -5.49 6.09 -3.42
C GLY A 76 -6.60 5.16 -2.95
N ALA A 77 -6.29 3.89 -2.68
CA ALA A 77 -7.26 2.92 -2.16
C ALA A 77 -7.74 3.30 -0.74
N LEU A 78 -6.82 3.71 0.14
CA LEU A 78 -7.16 4.16 1.49
C LEU A 78 -8.07 5.39 1.46
N ARG A 79 -7.75 6.37 0.61
CA ARG A 79 -8.55 7.59 0.44
C ARG A 79 -9.97 7.29 -0.04
N ARG A 80 -10.11 6.43 -1.04
CA ARG A 80 -11.43 6.01 -1.56
C ARG A 80 -12.26 5.31 -0.49
N ALA A 81 -11.68 4.37 0.25
CA ALA A 81 -12.37 3.65 1.31
C ALA A 81 -12.82 4.58 2.45
N ALA A 82 -11.96 5.50 2.86
CA ALA A 82 -12.26 6.46 3.90
C ALA A 82 -13.28 7.53 3.46
N GLY A 83 -13.26 7.94 2.19
CA GLY A 83 -14.16 8.96 1.65
C GLY A 83 -15.63 8.56 1.62
N GLY A 84 -15.93 7.24 1.61
CA GLY A 84 -17.30 6.72 1.71
C GLY A 84 -17.80 6.54 3.14
N ALA A 85 -17.00 6.82 4.16
CA ALA A 85 -17.35 6.53 5.54
C ALA A 85 -18.15 7.69 6.20
N PRO A 86 -19.09 7.39 7.13
CA PRO A 86 -20.01 8.38 7.69
C PRO A 86 -19.38 9.29 8.76
N GLY A 87 -18.11 9.12 9.11
CA GLY A 87 -17.42 9.95 10.10
C GLY A 87 -15.98 9.50 10.34
N PRO A 88 -15.19 10.29 11.13
CA PRO A 88 -13.74 10.11 11.17
C PRO A 88 -13.27 8.78 11.73
N LEU A 89 -13.93 8.19 12.74
CA LEU A 89 -13.59 6.85 13.22
C LEU A 89 -13.92 5.75 12.22
N SER A 90 -15.04 5.87 11.50
CA SER A 90 -15.40 4.94 10.44
C SER A 90 -14.43 5.07 9.27
N ALA A 91 -14.01 6.29 8.93
CA ALA A 91 -13.00 6.55 7.91
C ALA A 91 -11.63 5.96 8.28
N LEU A 92 -11.24 6.09 9.55
CA LEU A 92 -10.01 5.49 10.07
C LEU A 92 -10.09 3.95 10.03
N SER A 93 -11.19 3.37 10.49
CA SER A 93 -11.43 1.91 10.43
C SER A 93 -11.38 1.39 8.99
N ALA A 94 -12.01 2.10 8.05
CA ALA A 94 -12.02 1.75 6.63
C ALA A 94 -10.61 1.80 6.02
N ALA A 95 -9.82 2.83 6.35
CA ALA A 95 -8.44 2.93 5.86
C ALA A 95 -7.57 1.79 6.42
N ILE A 96 -7.63 1.52 7.73
CA ILE A 96 -6.88 0.43 8.38
C ILE A 96 -7.26 -0.93 7.76
N MET A 97 -8.55 -1.21 7.65
CA MET A 97 -9.05 -2.48 7.11
C MET A 97 -8.69 -2.66 5.64
N THR A 98 -8.73 -1.58 4.84
CA THR A 98 -8.34 -1.60 3.43
C THR A 98 -6.86 -1.90 3.27
N PHE A 99 -5.98 -1.23 4.04
CA PHE A 99 -4.55 -1.52 4.03
C PHE A 99 -4.29 -2.98 4.40
N ALA A 100 -4.88 -3.45 5.51
CA ALA A 100 -4.68 -4.80 5.99
C ALA A 100 -5.12 -5.86 4.97
N ALA A 101 -6.29 -5.68 4.36
CA ALA A 101 -6.83 -6.59 3.35
C ALA A 101 -5.95 -6.65 2.09
N ARG A 102 -5.52 -5.50 1.59
CA ARG A 102 -4.66 -5.40 0.40
C ARG A 102 -3.27 -5.96 0.66
N ALA A 103 -2.68 -5.64 1.82
CA ALA A 103 -1.37 -6.15 2.21
C ALA A 103 -1.35 -7.68 2.33
N LEU A 104 -2.39 -8.30 2.87
CA LEU A 104 -2.49 -9.77 2.95
C LEU A 104 -2.74 -10.41 1.58
N ARG A 105 -3.53 -9.79 0.71
CA ARG A 105 -3.82 -10.30 -0.64
C ARG A 105 -2.55 -10.41 -1.49
N GLU A 106 -1.69 -9.40 -1.42
CA GLU A 106 -0.42 -9.33 -2.15
C GLU A 106 0.77 -9.28 -1.18
N ARG A 107 0.78 -10.18 -0.17
CA ARG A 107 1.72 -10.13 0.95
C ARG A 107 3.18 -10.03 0.53
N ARG A 108 3.59 -10.78 -0.50
CA ARG A 108 4.96 -10.73 -1.01
C ARG A 108 5.30 -9.37 -1.60
N LEU A 109 4.40 -8.78 -2.39
CA LEU A 109 4.59 -7.45 -2.96
C LEU A 109 4.60 -6.37 -1.87
N ALA A 110 3.69 -6.44 -0.90
CA ALA A 110 3.63 -5.51 0.22
C ALA A 110 4.91 -5.56 1.06
N PHE A 111 5.44 -6.77 1.36
CA PHE A 111 6.72 -6.93 2.02
C PHE A 111 7.86 -6.33 1.20
N ALA A 112 7.92 -6.65 -0.10
CA ALA A 112 8.95 -6.15 -1.00
C ALA A 112 8.95 -4.60 -1.06
N ALA A 113 7.77 -3.98 -1.11
CA ALA A 113 7.65 -2.53 -1.23
C ALA A 113 7.92 -1.78 0.09
N ILE A 114 7.64 -2.39 1.26
CA ILE A 114 7.62 -1.65 2.53
C ILE A 114 8.71 -2.12 3.50
N ALA A 115 9.03 -3.41 3.54
CA ALA A 115 9.82 -4.02 4.60
C ALA A 115 11.08 -4.79 4.13
N GLU A 116 11.15 -5.24 2.87
CA GLU A 116 12.32 -5.98 2.36
C GLU A 116 13.56 -5.09 2.39
N PRO A 117 14.71 -5.54 2.90
CA PRO A 117 15.97 -4.79 2.81
C PRO A 117 16.31 -4.48 1.35
N VAL A 118 16.69 -3.24 1.08
CA VAL A 118 17.08 -2.76 -0.26
C VAL A 118 18.39 -1.97 -0.17
N ASP A 119 18.97 -1.70 -1.32
CA ASP A 119 20.13 -0.82 -1.42
C ASP A 119 19.81 0.59 -0.90
N ALA A 120 20.79 1.28 -0.35
CA ALA A 120 20.64 2.60 0.26
C ALA A 120 20.01 3.64 -0.69
N GLU A 121 20.23 3.51 -2.00
CA GLU A 121 19.63 4.37 -3.02
C GLU A 121 18.09 4.25 -3.08
N LEU A 122 17.55 3.10 -2.72
CA LEU A 122 16.11 2.83 -2.74
C LEU A 122 15.44 3.07 -1.38
N ASP A 123 16.23 3.21 -0.32
CA ASP A 123 15.70 3.38 1.05
C ASP A 123 14.88 4.67 1.18
N ALA A 124 15.28 5.73 0.47
CA ALA A 124 14.54 6.99 0.44
C ALA A 124 13.12 6.84 -0.13
N ALA A 125 12.94 6.08 -1.22
CA ALA A 125 11.63 5.83 -1.83
C ALA A 125 10.73 5.00 -0.88
N ARG A 126 11.29 3.99 -0.21
CA ARG A 126 10.57 3.20 0.79
C ARG A 126 10.16 4.02 2.00
N LEU A 127 11.06 4.86 2.49
CA LEU A 127 10.76 5.75 3.59
C LEU A 127 9.67 6.76 3.20
N ALA A 128 9.69 7.27 1.96
CA ALA A 128 8.63 8.13 1.42
C ALA A 128 7.27 7.42 1.44
N PHE A 129 7.20 6.15 1.01
CA PHE A 129 5.96 5.37 1.09
C PHE A 129 5.45 5.24 2.53
N ARG A 130 6.32 4.86 3.48
CA ARG A 130 5.94 4.75 4.91
C ARG A 130 5.46 6.09 5.48
N ARG A 131 6.10 7.20 5.10
CA ARG A 131 5.65 8.55 5.48
C ARG A 131 4.28 8.88 4.91
N SER A 132 4.00 8.51 3.66
CA SER A 132 2.69 8.72 3.05
C SER A 132 1.59 7.92 3.76
N LEU A 133 1.85 6.68 4.16
CA LEU A 133 0.93 5.88 4.99
C LEU A 133 0.68 6.56 6.34
N ALA A 134 1.74 6.97 7.04
CA ALA A 134 1.61 7.66 8.32
C ALA A 134 0.84 8.98 8.19
N ALA A 135 1.06 9.75 7.13
CA ALA A 135 0.32 10.99 6.86
C ALA A 135 -1.18 10.73 6.63
N GLU A 136 -1.53 9.67 5.88
CA GLU A 136 -2.92 9.30 5.64
C GLU A 136 -3.66 8.87 6.91
N PHE A 137 -3.01 8.09 7.77
CA PHE A 137 -3.57 7.74 9.07
C PHE A 137 -3.62 8.94 10.01
N GLY A 138 -2.56 9.77 10.04
CA GLY A 138 -2.46 10.96 10.87
C GLY A 138 -3.57 11.97 10.62
N ALA A 139 -3.90 12.22 9.35
CA ALA A 139 -5.01 13.11 8.99
C ALA A 139 -6.35 12.63 9.58
N ARG A 140 -6.62 11.32 9.57
CA ARG A 140 -7.85 10.75 10.13
C ARG A 140 -7.86 10.71 11.65
N ILE A 141 -6.70 10.47 12.27
CA ILE A 141 -6.53 10.54 13.72
C ILE A 141 -6.78 11.97 14.18
N THR A 142 -6.18 12.97 13.54
CA THR A 142 -6.39 14.39 13.84
C THR A 142 -7.88 14.78 13.73
N ALA A 143 -8.55 14.37 12.66
CA ALA A 143 -9.97 14.62 12.49
C ALA A 143 -10.81 13.96 13.61
N ALA A 144 -10.46 12.74 14.01
CA ALA A 144 -11.18 12.03 15.06
C ALA A 144 -10.95 12.65 16.44
N ILE A 145 -9.76 13.18 16.72
CA ILE A 145 -9.48 13.96 17.95
C ILE A 145 -10.29 15.26 17.94
N ALA A 146 -10.25 16.02 16.84
CA ALA A 146 -10.97 17.29 16.72
C ALA A 146 -12.49 17.16 16.93
N GLU A 147 -13.08 16.00 16.56
CA GLU A 147 -14.50 15.69 16.82
C GLU A 147 -14.75 15.03 18.20
N GLY A 148 -13.75 14.94 19.07
CA GLY A 148 -13.87 14.28 20.37
C GLY A 148 -14.16 12.78 20.28
N ARG A 149 -13.79 12.13 19.20
CA ARG A 149 -13.99 10.69 18.95
C ARG A 149 -12.82 9.84 19.40
N LEU A 150 -11.63 10.42 19.51
CA LEU A 150 -10.43 9.88 20.12
C LEU A 150 -9.99 10.74 21.28
N PRO A 151 -9.32 10.17 22.29
CA PRO A 151 -8.71 10.96 23.35
C PRO A 151 -7.65 11.90 22.79
N GLU A 152 -7.39 12.97 23.50
CA GLU A 152 -6.30 13.92 23.19
C GLU A 152 -4.97 13.18 23.24
N GLN A 153 -4.21 13.23 22.16
CA GLN A 153 -2.92 12.56 21.98
C GLN A 153 -2.14 13.20 20.84
N ASP A 154 -0.84 12.95 20.78
CA ASP A 154 -0.01 13.34 19.63
C ASP A 154 -0.39 12.49 18.40
N ALA A 155 -1.05 13.12 17.44
CA ALA A 155 -1.52 12.45 16.22
C ALA A 155 -0.36 11.94 15.34
N GLY A 156 0.79 12.60 15.35
CA GLY A 156 1.98 12.18 14.61
C GLY A 156 2.59 10.90 15.20
N MET A 157 2.75 10.87 16.53
CA MET A 157 3.21 9.68 17.24
C MET A 157 2.23 8.51 17.06
N ALA A 158 0.93 8.76 17.22
CA ALA A 158 -0.11 7.74 17.04
C ALA A 158 -0.13 7.17 15.61
N ALA A 159 0.04 8.02 14.60
CA ALA A 159 0.12 7.58 13.20
C ALA A 159 1.38 6.75 12.91
N ALA A 160 2.53 7.13 13.47
CA ALA A 160 3.76 6.36 13.33
C ALA A 160 3.65 4.99 14.01
N ALA A 161 3.10 4.95 15.24
CA ALA A 161 2.85 3.70 15.97
C ALA A 161 1.86 2.79 15.23
N LEU A 162 0.76 3.35 14.72
CA LEU A 162 -0.23 2.61 13.91
C LEU A 162 0.41 2.03 12.65
N THR A 163 1.22 2.81 11.94
CA THR A 163 1.92 2.35 10.74
C THR A 163 2.85 1.18 11.06
N GLY A 164 3.63 1.26 12.15
CA GLY A 164 4.49 0.18 12.61
C GLY A 164 3.70 -1.07 12.99
N LEU A 165 2.61 -0.92 13.74
CA LEU A 165 1.72 -2.01 14.12
C LEU A 165 1.17 -2.76 12.90
N LEU A 166 0.72 -2.03 11.88
CA LEU A 166 0.18 -2.62 10.66
C LEU A 166 1.27 -3.34 9.85
N ILE A 167 2.45 -2.75 9.72
CA ILE A 167 3.56 -3.36 8.98
C ILE A 167 4.01 -4.65 9.68
N GLU A 168 4.33 -4.60 10.97
CA GLU A 168 4.79 -5.79 11.69
C GLU A 168 3.70 -6.85 11.83
N GLY A 169 2.47 -6.44 12.08
CA GLY A 169 1.34 -7.37 12.26
C GLY A 169 0.88 -8.08 10.99
N LEU A 170 1.24 -7.58 9.79
CA LEU A 170 0.75 -8.14 8.52
C LEU A 170 1.86 -8.73 7.64
N ILE A 171 2.98 -8.03 7.51
CA ILE A 171 4.00 -8.32 6.50
C ILE A 171 5.41 -8.44 7.08
N GLY A 172 5.66 -7.90 8.27
CA GLY A 172 6.95 -8.00 8.96
C GLY A 172 7.29 -9.42 9.39
N PRO A 173 8.52 -9.65 9.90
CA PRO A 173 8.98 -10.98 10.31
C PRO A 173 8.22 -11.55 11.52
N LEU A 174 7.53 -10.71 12.29
CA LEU A 174 6.71 -11.13 13.42
C LEU A 174 5.25 -11.41 13.04
N ALA A 175 4.87 -11.15 11.78
CA ALA A 175 3.50 -11.32 11.32
C ALA A 175 3.08 -12.81 11.39
N PRO A 176 1.91 -13.13 11.95
CA PRO A 176 1.42 -14.50 12.02
C PRO A 176 1.10 -15.04 10.62
N ASP A 177 1.07 -16.37 10.50
CA ASP A 177 0.51 -16.99 9.31
C ASP A 177 -0.99 -16.70 9.22
N ALA A 178 -1.38 -16.10 8.11
CA ALA A 178 -2.76 -15.71 7.83
C ALA A 178 -3.46 -16.66 6.85
N SER A 179 -2.77 -17.71 6.38
CA SER A 179 -3.28 -18.61 5.33
C SER A 179 -4.63 -19.23 5.71
N GLY A 180 -5.66 -18.96 4.91
CA GLY A 180 -7.04 -19.40 5.16
C GLY A 180 -7.78 -18.65 6.28
N ARG A 181 -7.15 -17.64 6.90
CA ARG A 181 -7.70 -16.84 7.99
C ARG A 181 -7.57 -15.33 7.74
N GLU A 182 -7.40 -14.94 6.49
CA GLU A 182 -7.10 -13.56 6.10
C GLU A 182 -8.13 -12.58 6.65
N ARG A 183 -9.41 -12.93 6.57
CA ARG A 183 -10.52 -12.11 7.09
C ARG A 183 -10.43 -11.92 8.61
N GLU A 184 -10.15 -13.00 9.33
CA GLU A 184 -10.01 -12.97 10.80
C GLU A 184 -8.82 -12.10 11.21
N VAL A 185 -7.68 -12.25 10.54
CA VAL A 185 -6.47 -11.46 10.79
C VAL A 185 -6.70 -9.98 10.53
N VAL A 186 -7.35 -9.62 9.40
CA VAL A 186 -7.71 -8.24 9.08
C VAL A 186 -8.59 -7.63 10.17
N GLN A 187 -9.65 -8.34 10.60
CA GLN A 187 -10.56 -7.86 11.63
C GLN A 187 -9.87 -7.73 12.98
N SER A 188 -9.09 -8.73 13.39
CA SER A 188 -8.37 -8.74 14.66
C SER A 188 -7.35 -7.61 14.73
N LEU A 189 -6.57 -7.39 13.66
CA LEU A 189 -5.59 -6.32 13.62
C LEU A 189 -6.25 -4.94 13.60
N THR A 190 -7.34 -4.77 12.84
CA THR A 190 -8.12 -3.52 12.85
C THR A 190 -8.66 -3.22 14.25
N LEU A 191 -9.19 -4.23 14.95
CA LEU A 191 -9.65 -4.09 16.31
C LEU A 191 -8.51 -3.69 17.27
N THR A 192 -7.36 -4.34 17.15
CA THR A 192 -6.16 -4.03 17.94
C THR A 192 -5.70 -2.59 17.70
N ALA A 193 -5.66 -2.16 16.43
CA ALA A 193 -5.27 -0.81 16.05
C ALA A 193 -6.21 0.26 16.63
N LEU A 194 -7.52 0.07 16.52
CA LEU A 194 -8.51 0.99 17.08
C LEU A 194 -8.41 1.10 18.62
N ARG A 195 -8.19 -0.02 19.31
CA ARG A 195 -7.99 -0.04 20.76
C ARG A 195 -6.69 0.67 21.16
N ALA A 196 -5.61 0.45 20.44
CA ALA A 196 -4.33 1.12 20.68
C ALA A 196 -4.44 2.64 20.57
N LEU A 197 -5.34 3.14 19.72
CA LEU A 197 -5.64 4.57 19.58
C LEU A 197 -6.61 5.11 20.64
N GLY A 198 -7.09 4.28 21.57
CA GLY A 198 -7.97 4.68 22.66
C GLY A 198 -9.47 4.58 22.36
N VAL A 199 -9.86 3.88 21.29
CA VAL A 199 -11.28 3.60 21.03
C VAL A 199 -11.79 2.56 22.02
N ALA A 200 -12.87 2.87 22.75
CA ALA A 200 -13.48 1.95 23.69
C ALA A 200 -13.88 0.62 23.02
N ASP A 201 -13.67 -0.51 23.71
CA ASP A 201 -13.79 -1.86 23.14
C ASP A 201 -15.10 -2.13 22.40
N ALA A 202 -16.23 -1.81 23.03
CA ALA A 202 -17.55 -2.02 22.42
C ALA A 202 -17.71 -1.24 21.10
N ARG A 203 -17.18 0.01 21.05
CA ARG A 203 -17.22 0.84 19.87
C ARG A 203 -16.26 0.33 18.79
N ALA A 204 -15.05 -0.09 19.17
CA ALA A 204 -14.08 -0.66 18.24
C ALA A 204 -14.62 -1.93 17.56
N ARG A 205 -15.26 -2.83 18.31
CA ARG A 205 -15.93 -4.02 17.78
C ARG A 205 -17.06 -3.63 16.80
N GLY A 206 -17.89 -2.67 17.18
CA GLY A 206 -18.96 -2.17 16.29
C GLY A 206 -18.41 -1.61 14.98
N LEU A 207 -17.33 -0.83 15.03
CA LEU A 207 -16.66 -0.30 13.82
C LEU A 207 -16.13 -1.42 12.92
N VAL A 208 -15.45 -2.43 13.50
CA VAL A 208 -14.92 -3.55 12.70
C VAL A 208 -16.03 -4.33 11.99
N VAL A 209 -17.17 -4.56 12.67
CA VAL A 209 -18.31 -5.27 12.07
C VAL A 209 -19.02 -4.44 11.01
N GLN A 210 -19.13 -3.11 11.21
CA GLN A 210 -19.82 -2.21 10.28
C GLN A 210 -18.96 -1.81 9.08
N THR A 211 -17.64 -1.87 9.21
CA THR A 211 -16.74 -1.52 8.10
C THR A 211 -16.84 -2.56 6.99
N VAL A 212 -17.16 -2.10 5.79
CA VAL A 212 -17.20 -2.97 4.61
C VAL A 212 -15.79 -3.45 4.32
N MET A 213 -15.60 -4.76 4.38
CA MET A 213 -14.34 -5.38 3.99
C MET A 213 -14.22 -5.34 2.46
N PRO A 214 -13.06 -4.96 1.90
CA PRO A 214 -12.84 -5.04 0.48
C PRO A 214 -13.21 -6.44 -0.05
N ALA A 215 -13.95 -6.49 -1.17
CA ALA A 215 -14.60 -7.70 -1.71
C ALA A 215 -13.62 -8.85 -2.02
N ASP A 216 -12.33 -8.57 -2.06
CA ASP A 216 -11.29 -9.51 -2.48
C ASP A 216 -10.63 -10.30 -1.33
N VAL A 217 -11.06 -10.07 -0.08
CA VAL A 217 -10.62 -10.91 1.04
C VAL A 217 -11.49 -12.17 1.04
N ARG A 218 -10.89 -13.31 0.68
CA ARG A 218 -11.60 -14.61 0.62
C ARG A 218 -12.31 -14.88 1.95
N ALA A 219 -13.61 -15.16 1.85
CA ALA A 219 -14.32 -15.83 2.93
C ALA A 219 -13.76 -17.26 3.06
N PRO A 220 -13.67 -17.83 4.27
CA PRO A 220 -13.25 -19.21 4.47
C PRO A 220 -14.14 -20.20 3.72
#